data_0464d1b209d08767c4226906df76c0a7
#
_entry.id   0464d1b209d08767c4226906df76c0a7
#
_cell.length_a   1.000
_cell.length_b   1.000
_cell.length_c   1.000
_cell.angle_alpha   90.00
_cell.angle_beta   90.00
_cell.angle_gamma   90.00
#
_symmetry.space_group_name_H-M   'P 1'
#
loop_
_entity.id
_entity.type
_entity.pdbx_description
1 polymer ?
#
loop_
_entity_poly.entity_id
_entity_poly.type
_entity_poly.pdbx_seq_one_letter_code
_entity_poly.pdbx_strand_id
1 'polypeptide(L)'
;MSHSDVELVSPFGRIRLAPPTPQEDVAVSILRSDPISRKYLRFMPEQISVAEVAARRESRAKDPRILDLYAYIVNEDGSSRFVGLSGVFNIDEVNGSCEAGILVSPELHGKGTATEILYTLLKYVFEERKFHRTTFETGVDNVNMGGWLQNVAGVRLEAERKECWKEGDGKYTDVHSYAILEWEWADRIKARLEERIRARASS
;
A
#
# COMPACT_ATOMS: atom_id res chain seq x y z
N MET A 1 -11.43 -6.77 -16.44
CA MET A 1 -10.26 -6.00 -16.91
C MET A 1 -9.01 -6.75 -16.50
N SER A 2 -8.03 -6.84 -17.37
CA SER A 2 -6.72 -7.38 -16.96
C SER A 2 -6.09 -6.43 -15.96
N HIS A 3 -5.53 -6.94 -14.87
CA HIS A 3 -4.83 -6.13 -13.87
C HIS A 3 -3.58 -5.44 -14.46
N SER A 4 -3.12 -5.88 -15.65
CA SER A 4 -1.95 -5.35 -16.34
C SER A 4 -2.09 -3.91 -16.87
N ASP A 5 -3.31 -3.36 -16.91
CA ASP A 5 -3.58 -2.08 -17.57
C ASP A 5 -4.10 -1.00 -16.61
N VAL A 6 -4.09 -1.29 -15.29
CA VAL A 6 -4.59 -0.34 -14.28
C VAL A 6 -3.55 0.72 -14.00
N GLU A 7 -3.81 1.94 -14.45
CA GLU A 7 -3.04 3.13 -14.11
C GLU A 7 -3.93 4.14 -13.40
N LEU A 8 -3.49 4.61 -12.22
CA LEU A 8 -4.25 5.53 -11.39
C LEU A 8 -3.46 6.81 -11.19
N VAL A 9 -4.10 7.94 -11.36
CA VAL A 9 -3.52 9.26 -11.10
C VAL A 9 -4.25 9.90 -9.94
N SER A 10 -3.49 10.39 -8.97
CA SER A 10 -4.06 11.14 -7.86
C SER A 10 -4.76 12.40 -8.36
N PRO A 11 -5.98 12.70 -7.88
CA PRO A 11 -6.64 13.97 -8.22
C PRO A 11 -5.88 15.21 -7.72
N PHE A 12 -4.85 15.02 -6.89
CA PHE A 12 -3.95 16.09 -6.43
C PHE A 12 -2.70 16.22 -7.31
N GLY A 13 -2.54 15.37 -8.34
CA GLY A 13 -1.53 15.46 -9.38
C GLY A 13 -0.12 14.99 -9.03
N ARG A 14 0.17 14.67 -7.77
CA ARG A 14 1.53 14.34 -7.33
C ARG A 14 1.88 12.86 -7.37
N ILE A 15 0.90 11.99 -7.37
CA ILE A 15 1.10 10.53 -7.32
C ILE A 15 0.48 9.87 -8.54
N ARG A 16 1.24 8.98 -9.14
CA ARG A 16 0.81 8.03 -10.14
C ARG A 16 1.06 6.61 -9.63
N LEU A 17 0.07 5.74 -9.75
CA LEU A 17 0.21 4.30 -9.49
C LEU A 17 0.07 3.59 -10.84
N ALA A 18 1.06 2.77 -11.19
CA ALA A 18 1.12 2.10 -12.48
C ALA A 18 1.50 0.62 -12.33
N PRO A 19 1.19 -0.22 -13.31
CA PRO A 19 1.58 -1.62 -13.28
C PRO A 19 3.09 -1.80 -13.08
N PRO A 20 3.53 -2.85 -12.38
CA PRO A 20 4.94 -3.16 -12.22
C PRO A 20 5.65 -3.40 -13.55
N THR A 21 6.84 -2.81 -13.70
CA THR A 21 7.66 -2.96 -14.90
C THR A 21 9.07 -3.46 -14.59
N PRO A 22 9.77 -4.11 -15.53
CA PRO A 22 11.16 -4.55 -15.35
C PRO A 22 12.14 -3.40 -15.05
N GLN A 23 11.84 -2.19 -15.50
CA GLN A 23 12.69 -1.01 -15.32
C GLN A 23 12.94 -0.69 -13.84
N GLU A 24 11.98 -1.03 -12.98
CA GLU A 24 12.03 -0.75 -11.55
C GLU A 24 12.58 -1.93 -10.72
N ASP A 25 12.88 -3.08 -11.32
CA ASP A 25 13.28 -4.28 -10.57
C ASP A 25 14.52 -4.02 -9.68
N VAL A 26 15.47 -3.18 -10.13
CA VAL A 26 16.62 -2.76 -9.32
C VAL A 26 16.18 -1.90 -8.13
N ALA A 27 15.35 -0.89 -8.35
CA ALA A 27 14.85 0.00 -7.29
C ALA A 27 14.00 -0.77 -6.27
N VAL A 28 13.20 -1.72 -6.73
CA VAL A 28 12.40 -2.61 -5.88
C VAL A 28 13.30 -3.53 -5.04
N SER A 29 14.37 -4.09 -5.63
CA SER A 29 15.34 -4.91 -4.90
C SER A 29 15.97 -4.12 -3.76
N ILE A 30 16.42 -2.89 -4.02
CA ILE A 30 16.98 -1.97 -3.01
C ILE A 30 15.95 -1.67 -1.92
N LEU A 31 14.74 -1.25 -2.30
CA LEU A 31 13.68 -0.89 -1.35
C LEU A 31 13.27 -2.06 -0.44
N ARG A 32 13.16 -3.26 -0.99
CA ARG A 32 12.77 -4.46 -0.23
C ARG A 32 13.89 -5.02 0.65
N SER A 33 15.14 -4.71 0.36
CA SER A 33 16.31 -5.10 1.16
C SER A 33 16.68 -4.05 2.21
N ASP A 34 16.11 -2.84 2.12
CA ASP A 34 16.41 -1.74 3.03
C ASP A 34 15.99 -2.08 4.47
N PRO A 35 16.87 -1.93 5.48
CA PRO A 35 16.58 -2.28 6.86
C PRO A 35 15.40 -1.49 7.48
N ILE A 36 15.20 -0.22 7.09
CA ILE A 36 14.10 0.61 7.58
C ILE A 36 12.79 0.10 7.00
N SER A 37 12.77 -0.22 5.70
CA SER A 37 11.62 -0.82 5.00
C SER A 37 11.22 -2.16 5.61
N ARG A 38 12.20 -2.98 5.99
CA ARG A 38 11.99 -4.31 6.56
C ARG A 38 11.62 -4.31 8.04
N LYS A 39 11.84 -3.21 8.74
CA LYS A 39 11.65 -3.14 10.20
C LYS A 39 10.33 -3.75 10.69
N TYR A 40 9.26 -3.53 9.95
CA TYR A 40 7.91 -4.01 10.27
C TYR A 40 7.38 -5.10 9.34
N LEU A 41 8.19 -5.50 8.35
CA LEU A 41 7.90 -6.56 7.39
C LEU A 41 8.93 -7.68 7.52
N ARG A 42 9.07 -8.22 8.73
CA ARG A 42 10.12 -9.15 9.14
C ARG A 42 10.07 -10.51 8.43
N PHE A 43 8.99 -10.78 7.72
CA PHE A 43 8.89 -11.92 6.80
C PHE A 43 9.63 -11.71 5.47
N MET A 44 10.07 -10.49 5.18
CA MET A 44 10.89 -10.24 3.99
C MET A 44 12.32 -10.73 4.22
N PRO A 45 12.97 -11.30 3.19
CA PRO A 45 14.37 -11.73 3.28
C PRO A 45 15.29 -10.52 3.52
N GLU A 46 16.47 -10.76 4.08
CA GLU A 46 17.47 -9.70 4.30
C GLU A 46 17.92 -9.04 3.01
N GLN A 47 18.02 -9.82 1.97
CA GLN A 47 18.32 -9.37 0.61
C GLN A 47 17.40 -10.09 -0.36
N ILE A 48 17.00 -9.39 -1.39
CA ILE A 48 16.31 -9.94 -2.55
C ILE A 48 17.03 -9.49 -3.81
N SER A 49 17.45 -10.42 -4.64
CA SER A 49 18.10 -10.12 -5.92
C SER A 49 17.12 -9.54 -6.93
N VAL A 50 17.65 -8.85 -7.94
CA VAL A 50 16.87 -8.33 -9.07
C VAL A 50 16.12 -9.46 -9.79
N ALA A 51 16.77 -10.64 -9.94
CA ALA A 51 16.15 -11.81 -10.57
C ALA A 51 14.94 -12.33 -9.75
N GLU A 52 15.04 -12.35 -8.42
CA GLU A 52 13.93 -12.76 -7.55
C GLU A 52 12.79 -11.73 -7.58
N VAL A 53 13.11 -10.43 -7.68
CA VAL A 53 12.10 -9.37 -7.90
C VAL A 53 11.36 -9.60 -9.20
N ALA A 54 12.09 -9.84 -10.31
CA ALA A 54 11.49 -10.12 -11.61
C ALA A 54 10.58 -11.36 -11.57
N ALA A 55 11.07 -12.47 -11.02
CA ALA A 55 10.29 -13.70 -10.87
C ALA A 55 9.01 -13.49 -10.02
N ARG A 56 9.12 -12.72 -8.91
CA ARG A 56 7.99 -12.36 -8.08
C ARG A 56 6.97 -11.50 -8.84
N ARG A 57 7.42 -10.47 -9.56
CA ARG A 57 6.58 -9.61 -10.39
C ARG A 57 5.79 -10.42 -11.41
N GLU A 58 6.47 -11.31 -12.15
CA GLU A 58 5.85 -12.17 -13.17
C GLU A 58 4.87 -13.18 -12.58
N SER A 59 5.19 -13.76 -11.43
CA SER A 59 4.31 -14.69 -10.73
C SER A 59 3.03 -14.00 -10.25
N ARG A 60 3.18 -12.83 -9.62
CA ARG A 60 2.04 -12.08 -9.06
C ARG A 60 1.13 -11.50 -10.13
N ALA A 61 1.69 -11.10 -11.27
CA ALA A 61 0.90 -10.62 -12.42
C ALA A 61 -0.05 -11.69 -13.00
N LYS A 62 0.18 -12.98 -12.72
CA LYS A 62 -0.66 -14.09 -13.16
C LYS A 62 -1.76 -14.45 -12.15
N ASP A 63 -1.69 -13.97 -10.92
CA ASP A 63 -2.70 -14.27 -9.89
C ASP A 63 -3.82 -13.21 -9.95
N PRO A 64 -5.05 -13.59 -10.33
CA PRO A 64 -6.17 -12.66 -10.42
C PRO A 64 -6.59 -12.07 -9.06
N ARG A 65 -6.09 -12.63 -7.95
CA ARG A 65 -6.35 -12.11 -6.60
C ARG A 65 -5.36 -11.05 -6.16
N ILE A 66 -4.50 -10.58 -7.08
CA ILE A 66 -3.45 -9.60 -6.78
C ILE A 66 -3.46 -8.49 -7.82
N LEU A 67 -3.50 -7.25 -7.37
CA LEU A 67 -3.21 -6.05 -8.15
C LEU A 67 -2.02 -5.34 -7.50
N ASP A 68 -0.83 -5.59 -8.03
CA ASP A 68 0.36 -4.82 -7.63
C ASP A 68 0.47 -3.53 -8.46
N LEU A 69 0.84 -2.46 -7.79
CA LEU A 69 1.07 -1.15 -8.41
C LEU A 69 2.39 -0.56 -7.88
N TYR A 70 3.17 0.02 -8.79
CA TYR A 70 4.33 0.83 -8.44
C TYR A 70 3.91 2.29 -8.28
N ALA A 71 4.40 2.92 -7.23
CA ALA A 71 4.08 4.30 -6.90
C ALA A 71 5.18 5.24 -7.39
N TYR A 72 4.77 6.32 -8.05
CA TYR A 72 5.65 7.35 -8.57
C TYR A 72 5.21 8.73 -8.06
N ILE A 73 6.19 9.59 -7.73
CA ILE A 73 5.97 11.02 -7.63
C ILE A 73 6.10 11.61 -9.02
N VAL A 74 5.11 12.40 -9.42
CA VAL A 74 5.11 13.18 -10.66
C VAL A 74 5.62 14.58 -10.36
N ASN A 75 6.67 15.01 -11.08
CA ASN A 75 7.24 16.34 -10.97
C ASN A 75 6.52 17.33 -11.87
N GLU A 76 6.72 18.63 -11.65
CA GLU A 76 6.12 19.71 -12.44
C GLU A 76 6.52 19.68 -13.93
N ASP A 77 7.71 19.16 -14.22
CA ASP A 77 8.21 18.99 -15.60
C ASP A 77 7.63 17.76 -16.32
N GLY A 78 6.71 17.03 -15.67
CA GLY A 78 6.10 15.80 -16.18
C GLY A 78 6.95 14.54 -16.01
N SER A 79 8.19 14.66 -15.52
CA SER A 79 8.99 13.48 -15.15
C SER A 79 8.39 12.77 -13.96
N SER A 80 8.70 11.48 -13.80
CA SER A 80 8.23 10.73 -12.64
C SER A 80 9.35 9.90 -12.02
N ARG A 81 9.32 9.78 -10.68
CA ARG A 81 10.30 9.02 -9.91
C ARG A 81 9.60 7.93 -9.13
N PHE A 82 10.09 6.70 -9.25
CA PHE A 82 9.66 5.58 -8.40
C PHE A 82 9.89 5.88 -6.92
N VAL A 83 8.90 5.59 -6.09
CA VAL A 83 8.94 5.89 -4.65
C VAL A 83 8.39 4.78 -3.77
N GLY A 84 7.87 3.71 -4.35
CA GLY A 84 7.36 2.63 -3.53
C GLY A 84 6.44 1.65 -4.27
N LEU A 85 5.86 0.78 -3.47
CA LEU A 85 4.95 -0.27 -3.87
C LEU A 85 3.61 -0.07 -3.17
N SER A 86 2.52 -0.31 -3.87
CA SER A 86 1.19 -0.36 -3.28
C SER A 86 0.34 -1.36 -4.06
N GLY A 87 -0.87 -1.63 -3.61
CA GLY A 87 -1.78 -2.51 -4.30
C GLY A 87 -2.75 -3.22 -3.37
N VAL A 88 -3.52 -4.12 -3.95
CA VAL A 88 -4.42 -4.98 -3.20
C VAL A 88 -4.15 -6.44 -3.52
N PHE A 89 -4.39 -7.28 -2.54
CA PHE A 89 -4.24 -8.73 -2.64
C PHE A 89 -5.33 -9.43 -1.82
N ASN A 90 -5.35 -10.75 -1.85
CA ASN A 90 -6.47 -11.51 -1.27
C ASN A 90 -7.82 -11.02 -1.82
N ILE A 91 -7.85 -10.66 -3.11
CA ILE A 91 -9.06 -10.20 -3.79
C ILE A 91 -10.08 -11.33 -3.79
N ASP A 92 -11.25 -11.05 -3.23
CA ASP A 92 -12.42 -11.92 -3.21
C ASP A 92 -13.57 -11.19 -3.92
N GLU A 93 -13.76 -11.50 -5.19
CA GLU A 93 -14.81 -10.86 -6.03
C GLU A 93 -16.22 -11.25 -5.55
N VAL A 94 -16.38 -12.42 -4.92
CA VAL A 94 -17.69 -12.89 -4.45
C VAL A 94 -18.16 -12.07 -3.26
N ASN A 95 -17.24 -11.81 -2.32
CA ASN A 95 -17.55 -11.02 -1.13
C ASN A 95 -17.27 -9.53 -1.32
N GLY A 96 -16.74 -9.11 -2.48
CA GLY A 96 -16.38 -7.72 -2.75
C GLY A 96 -15.32 -7.20 -1.75
N SER A 97 -14.28 -8.00 -1.47
CA SER A 97 -13.28 -7.66 -0.46
C SER A 97 -11.85 -7.83 -0.96
N CYS A 98 -10.94 -7.08 -0.35
CA CYS A 98 -9.50 -7.21 -0.59
C CYS A 98 -8.69 -6.74 0.63
N GLU A 99 -7.39 -7.00 0.61
CA GLU A 99 -6.42 -6.47 1.56
C GLU A 99 -5.51 -5.46 0.86
N ALA A 100 -5.33 -4.27 1.43
CA ALA A 100 -4.46 -3.25 0.88
C ALA A 100 -3.10 -3.23 1.57
N GLY A 101 -2.04 -2.98 0.79
CA GLY A 101 -0.67 -2.87 1.28
C GLY A 101 0.08 -1.69 0.68
N ILE A 102 1.11 -1.25 1.39
CA ILE A 102 1.99 -0.17 0.98
C ILE A 102 3.41 -0.36 1.51
N LEU A 103 4.39 0.00 0.70
CA LEU A 103 5.78 0.14 1.08
C LEU A 103 6.34 1.38 0.38
N VAL A 104 6.76 2.39 1.14
CA VAL A 104 7.28 3.67 0.62
C VAL A 104 8.74 3.83 0.99
N SER A 105 9.52 4.40 0.09
CA SER A 105 10.93 4.73 0.31
C SER A 105 11.14 5.49 1.63
N PRO A 106 12.09 5.09 2.48
CA PRO A 106 12.29 5.64 3.82
C PRO A 106 12.45 7.15 3.86
N GLU A 107 13.10 7.75 2.86
CA GLU A 107 13.29 9.20 2.77
C GLU A 107 11.98 10.00 2.63
N LEU A 108 10.88 9.32 2.33
CA LEU A 108 9.55 9.93 2.20
C LEU A 108 8.64 9.68 3.42
N HIS A 109 9.14 8.96 4.42
CA HIS A 109 8.39 8.75 5.64
C HIS A 109 8.07 10.09 6.32
N GLY A 110 6.87 10.24 6.86
CA GLY A 110 6.40 11.47 7.49
C GLY A 110 6.04 12.62 6.55
N LYS A 111 6.31 12.52 5.24
CA LYS A 111 6.07 13.60 4.25
C LYS A 111 4.68 13.59 3.60
N GLY A 112 3.79 12.69 3.99
CA GLY A 112 2.42 12.61 3.46
C GLY A 112 2.27 11.80 2.17
N THR A 113 3.37 11.36 1.55
CA THR A 113 3.36 10.56 0.33
C THR A 113 2.52 9.30 0.45
N ALA A 114 2.67 8.55 1.56
CA ALA A 114 1.87 7.35 1.83
C ALA A 114 0.36 7.65 1.90
N THR A 115 -0.03 8.82 2.44
CA THR A 115 -1.43 9.23 2.52
C THR A 115 -2.04 9.40 1.13
N GLU A 116 -1.33 10.04 0.21
CA GLU A 116 -1.83 10.25 -1.15
C GLU A 116 -1.83 8.96 -1.98
N ILE A 117 -0.82 8.10 -1.80
CA ILE A 117 -0.78 6.76 -2.43
C ILE A 117 -1.99 5.94 -1.99
N LEU A 118 -2.22 5.81 -0.68
CA LEU A 118 -3.34 5.03 -0.15
C LEU A 118 -4.69 5.65 -0.51
N TYR A 119 -4.81 6.97 -0.49
CA TYR A 119 -6.02 7.65 -0.97
C TYR A 119 -6.34 7.26 -2.43
N THR A 120 -5.33 7.33 -3.30
CA THR A 120 -5.50 7.01 -4.73
C THR A 120 -5.90 5.55 -4.94
N LEU A 121 -5.28 4.62 -4.21
CA LEU A 121 -5.62 3.21 -4.24
C LEU A 121 -7.04 2.95 -3.72
N LEU A 122 -7.39 3.50 -2.55
CA LEU A 122 -8.70 3.30 -1.92
C LEU A 122 -9.84 3.90 -2.75
N LYS A 123 -9.59 5.05 -3.39
CA LYS A 123 -10.54 5.63 -4.34
C LYS A 123 -10.86 4.66 -5.47
N TYR A 124 -9.85 4.05 -6.07
CA TYR A 124 -10.04 3.02 -7.09
C TYR A 124 -10.83 1.80 -6.55
N VAL A 125 -10.46 1.29 -5.39
CA VAL A 125 -11.10 0.11 -4.78
C VAL A 125 -12.58 0.36 -4.54
N PHE A 126 -12.94 1.47 -3.90
CA PHE A 126 -14.33 1.73 -3.52
C PHE A 126 -15.16 2.38 -4.63
N GLU A 127 -14.57 3.28 -5.44
CA GLU A 127 -15.34 4.06 -6.39
C GLU A 127 -15.37 3.46 -7.80
N GLU A 128 -14.33 2.73 -8.22
CA GLU A 128 -14.25 2.12 -9.54
C GLU A 128 -14.52 0.60 -9.49
N ARG A 129 -13.85 -0.13 -8.57
CA ARG A 129 -14.08 -1.55 -8.39
C ARG A 129 -15.35 -1.88 -7.61
N LYS A 130 -15.91 -0.91 -6.88
CA LYS A 130 -17.13 -1.07 -6.06
C LYS A 130 -17.02 -2.17 -5.01
N PHE A 131 -15.83 -2.34 -4.45
CA PHE A 131 -15.65 -3.30 -3.36
C PHE A 131 -16.33 -2.79 -2.11
N HIS A 132 -16.93 -3.72 -1.38
CA HIS A 132 -17.62 -3.45 -0.12
C HIS A 132 -16.64 -3.25 1.04
N ARG A 133 -15.47 -3.92 0.99
CA ARG A 133 -14.56 -3.99 2.14
C ARG A 133 -13.09 -4.01 1.72
N THR A 134 -12.28 -3.23 2.42
CA THR A 134 -10.81 -3.28 2.32
C THR A 134 -10.21 -3.45 3.70
N THR A 135 -9.32 -4.43 3.86
CA THR A 135 -8.61 -4.69 5.11
C THR A 135 -7.18 -4.22 5.06
N PHE A 136 -6.59 -4.00 6.22
CA PHE A 136 -5.16 -3.75 6.43
C PHE A 136 -4.68 -4.61 7.59
N GLU A 137 -3.51 -5.22 7.43
CA GLU A 137 -2.84 -5.94 8.50
C GLU A 137 -1.47 -5.36 8.77
N THR A 138 -1.13 -5.19 10.04
CA THR A 138 0.17 -4.66 10.45
C THR A 138 0.58 -5.21 11.80
N GLY A 139 1.88 -5.42 12.01
CA GLY A 139 2.39 -5.79 13.32
C GLY A 139 2.02 -4.74 14.37
N VAL A 140 1.71 -5.19 15.57
CA VAL A 140 1.29 -4.29 16.68
C VAL A 140 2.35 -3.23 17.03
N ASP A 141 3.61 -3.50 16.75
CA ASP A 141 4.74 -2.61 16.96
C ASP A 141 4.96 -1.61 15.81
N ASN A 142 4.23 -1.72 14.70
CA ASN A 142 4.25 -0.74 13.63
C ASN A 142 3.40 0.47 13.99
N VAL A 143 3.87 1.24 14.96
CA VAL A 143 3.17 2.43 15.47
C VAL A 143 2.90 3.49 14.37
N ASN A 144 3.71 3.51 13.32
CA ASN A 144 3.53 4.45 12.22
C ASN A 144 2.31 4.08 11.37
N MET A 145 2.17 2.82 10.98
CA MET A 145 1.02 2.37 10.18
C MET A 145 -0.25 2.34 11.02
N GLY A 146 -0.18 1.80 12.25
CA GLY A 146 -1.30 1.83 13.18
C GLY A 146 -1.79 3.24 13.50
N GLY A 147 -0.85 4.17 13.73
CA GLY A 147 -1.16 5.58 13.95
C GLY A 147 -1.78 6.24 12.71
N TRP A 148 -1.31 5.91 11.50
CA TRP A 148 -1.92 6.41 10.28
C TRP A 148 -3.37 5.89 10.14
N LEU A 149 -3.59 4.59 10.32
CA LEU A 149 -4.91 3.98 10.20
C LEU A 149 -5.89 4.61 11.22
N GLN A 150 -5.53 4.66 12.49
CA GLN A 150 -6.43 5.13 13.55
C GLN A 150 -6.58 6.66 13.57
N ASN A 151 -5.45 7.41 13.53
CA ASN A 151 -5.46 8.83 13.83
C ASN A 151 -5.52 9.71 12.56
N VAL A 152 -4.98 9.24 11.42
CA VAL A 152 -5.03 9.99 10.17
C VAL A 152 -6.26 9.60 9.36
N ALA A 153 -6.46 8.33 9.07
CA ALA A 153 -7.59 7.86 8.28
C ALA A 153 -8.87 7.64 9.12
N GLY A 154 -8.74 7.39 10.41
CA GLY A 154 -9.88 7.11 11.31
C GLY A 154 -10.48 5.72 11.08
N VAL A 155 -9.61 4.77 10.72
CA VAL A 155 -10.00 3.38 10.45
C VAL A 155 -10.19 2.61 11.74
N ARG A 156 -11.20 1.75 11.76
CA ARG A 156 -11.55 0.91 12.92
C ARG A 156 -10.57 -0.27 13.03
N LEU A 157 -10.02 -0.48 14.23
CA LEU A 157 -9.39 -1.74 14.62
C LEU A 157 -10.49 -2.79 14.83
N GLU A 158 -10.39 -3.92 14.15
CA GLU A 158 -11.35 -5.02 14.28
C GLU A 158 -10.83 -6.17 15.12
N ALA A 159 -9.52 -6.43 15.05
CA ALA A 159 -8.93 -7.51 15.84
C ALA A 159 -7.45 -7.26 16.17
N GLU A 160 -7.05 -7.74 17.34
CA GLU A 160 -5.66 -8.01 17.68
C GLU A 160 -5.46 -9.54 17.69
N ARG A 161 -4.66 -10.03 16.76
CA ARG A 161 -4.40 -11.46 16.59
C ARG A 161 -3.06 -11.80 17.21
N LYS A 162 -3.07 -12.65 18.20
CA LYS A 162 -1.87 -13.07 18.93
C LYS A 162 -1.03 -14.01 18.08
N GLU A 163 0.29 -13.80 18.12
CA GLU A 163 1.32 -14.67 17.51
C GLU A 163 0.99 -15.05 16.06
N CYS A 164 0.54 -14.07 15.26
CA CYS A 164 -0.01 -14.32 13.93
C CYS A 164 1.05 -14.37 12.82
N TRP A 165 2.10 -13.56 12.91
CA TRP A 165 3.18 -13.56 11.94
C TRP A 165 4.47 -14.13 12.52
N LYS A 166 5.03 -15.13 11.82
CA LYS A 166 6.33 -15.70 12.18
C LYS A 166 7.45 -14.79 11.68
N GLU A 167 8.39 -14.48 12.55
CA GLU A 167 9.60 -13.73 12.25
C GLU A 167 10.74 -14.65 11.77
N GLY A 168 11.76 -14.07 11.15
CA GLY A 168 12.92 -14.80 10.63
C GLY A 168 13.73 -15.52 11.72
N ASP A 169 13.70 -15.06 12.97
CA ASP A 169 14.36 -15.67 14.14
C ASP A 169 13.50 -16.77 14.82
N GLY A 170 12.34 -17.07 14.26
CA GLY A 170 11.42 -18.09 14.74
C GLY A 170 10.43 -17.62 15.80
N LYS A 171 10.50 -16.36 16.25
CA LYS A 171 9.48 -15.75 17.10
C LYS A 171 8.21 -15.41 16.32
N TYR A 172 7.21 -14.95 17.03
CA TYR A 172 5.94 -14.54 16.45
C TYR A 172 5.58 -13.13 16.88
N THR A 173 4.97 -12.39 15.95
CA THR A 173 4.47 -11.04 16.17
C THR A 173 2.94 -11.05 16.20
N ASP A 174 2.35 -10.32 17.14
CA ASP A 174 0.93 -10.01 17.16
C ASP A 174 0.59 -9.07 15.99
N VAL A 175 -0.61 -9.21 15.45
CA VAL A 175 -1.07 -8.46 14.29
C VAL A 175 -2.36 -7.72 14.61
N HIS A 176 -2.39 -6.44 14.29
CA HIS A 176 -3.61 -5.64 14.24
C HIS A 176 -4.27 -5.76 12.86
N SER A 177 -5.56 -6.09 12.86
CA SER A 177 -6.39 -6.12 11.67
C SER A 177 -7.35 -4.92 11.68
N TYR A 178 -7.33 -4.15 10.61
CA TYR A 178 -8.20 -2.98 10.41
C TYR A 178 -9.07 -3.20 9.18
N ALA A 179 -10.21 -2.49 9.12
CA ALA A 179 -11.05 -2.52 7.94
C ALA A 179 -11.74 -1.19 7.67
N ILE A 180 -11.95 -0.95 6.38
CA ILE A 180 -12.77 0.14 5.85
C ILE A 180 -13.93 -0.51 5.07
N LEU A 181 -15.14 -0.08 5.33
CA LEU A 181 -16.31 -0.42 4.55
C LEU A 181 -16.64 0.69 3.55
N GLU A 182 -17.31 0.37 2.45
CA GLU A 182 -17.64 1.33 1.37
C GLU A 182 -18.37 2.58 1.88
N TRP A 183 -19.29 2.42 2.83
CA TRP A 183 -20.01 3.55 3.43
C TRP A 183 -19.11 4.38 4.36
N GLU A 184 -18.16 3.76 5.10
CA GLU A 184 -17.17 4.50 5.91
C GLU A 184 -16.23 5.32 5.03
N TRP A 185 -15.85 4.78 3.86
CA TRP A 185 -15.11 5.52 2.86
C TRP A 185 -15.91 6.74 2.38
N ALA A 186 -17.15 6.53 1.93
CA ALA A 186 -17.99 7.57 1.37
C ALA A 186 -18.34 8.67 2.40
N ASP A 187 -18.70 8.28 3.61
CA ASP A 187 -19.25 9.20 4.61
C ASP A 187 -18.18 10.02 5.36
N ARG A 188 -16.96 9.49 5.53
CA ARG A 188 -15.98 10.15 6.40
C ARG A 188 -14.51 10.03 5.97
N ILE A 189 -14.05 8.83 5.56
CA ILE A 189 -12.61 8.60 5.39
C ILE A 189 -12.07 9.37 4.19
N LYS A 190 -12.81 9.37 3.07
CA LYS A 190 -12.45 10.09 1.85
C LYS A 190 -12.20 11.57 2.12
N ALA A 191 -13.18 12.26 2.68
CA ALA A 191 -13.08 13.70 2.96
C ALA A 191 -11.93 14.03 3.91
N ARG A 192 -11.74 13.21 4.94
CA ARG A 192 -10.65 13.37 5.92
C ARG A 192 -9.26 13.25 5.28
N LEU A 193 -9.07 12.28 4.39
CA LEU A 193 -7.79 12.12 3.68
C LEU A 193 -7.57 13.25 2.69
N GLU A 194 -8.61 13.71 1.98
CA GLU A 194 -8.53 14.85 1.05
C GLU A 194 -8.11 16.13 1.77
N GLU A 195 -8.74 16.44 2.90
CA GLU A 195 -8.37 17.59 3.72
C GLU A 195 -6.89 17.52 4.15
N ARG A 196 -6.46 16.34 4.61
CA ARG A 196 -5.07 16.11 5.02
C ARG A 196 -4.05 16.30 3.89
N ILE A 197 -4.39 15.85 2.67
CA ILE A 197 -3.53 16.00 1.50
C ILE A 197 -3.43 17.46 1.09
N ARG A 198 -4.58 18.17 1.03
CA ARG A 198 -4.61 19.63 0.68
C ARG A 198 -3.84 20.48 1.68
N ALA A 199 -4.02 20.25 2.98
CA ALA A 199 -3.30 20.99 4.02
C ALA A 199 -1.77 20.89 3.89
N ARG A 200 -1.27 19.74 3.44
CA ARG A 200 0.17 19.53 3.21
C ARG A 200 0.70 20.08 1.89
N ALA A 201 -0.16 20.26 0.89
CA ALA A 201 0.25 20.88 -0.36
C ALA A 201 0.40 22.41 -0.24
N SER A 202 -0.18 22.99 0.81
CA SER A 202 -0.13 24.43 1.11
C SER A 202 0.96 24.83 2.09
N SER A 203 1.72 23.85 2.62
CA SER A 203 2.82 24.05 3.60
C SER A 203 4.18 23.94 2.95
#